data_3c46d7ea17157522a2880761869c7a59
#
_entry.id   3c46d7ea17157522a2880761869c7a59
#
_cell.length_a   1.000
_cell.length_b   1.000
_cell.length_c   1.000
_cell.angle_alpha   90.00
_cell.angle_beta   90.00
_cell.angle_gamma   90.00
#
_symmetry.space_group_name_H-M   'P 1'
#
loop_
_entity.id
_entity.type
_entity.pdbx_description
1 polymer ?
#
loop_
_entity_poly.entity_id
_entity_poly.type
_entity_poly.pdbx_seq_one_letter_code
_entity_poly.pdbx_strand_id
1 'polypeptide(L)'
;KAFRAELPQYAHIPLLLKQQGPGKMSKRDQGSLIEEYERRYFLADAVRNYLCLLGWSPKNDREILPIDEIIQLFDLTGINKNNARFDEKKLSFINTDYLRALPLETFSWLCRPVLNESKIIPENVDEDFLQDVLRICREKVRSIEELPGYCAYFFTDEYSINEKAKQKIFKKGDPLARLNEILSSIETLDDFSEEILEKTVESLTVTHNVSSGEYIHPARLAVSGTNV
;
A
#
# COMPACT_ATOMS: atom_id res chain seq x y z
N LYS A 1 -26.77 31.80 -31.57
CA LYS A 1 -28.02 32.52 -32.04
C LYS A 1 -28.60 31.89 -33.29
N ALA A 2 -27.79 31.31 -34.20
CA ALA A 2 -28.29 30.69 -35.43
C ALA A 2 -29.25 29.50 -35.20
N PHE A 3 -29.02 28.73 -34.14
CA PHE A 3 -29.80 27.54 -33.80
C PHE A 3 -30.87 27.80 -32.72
N ARG A 4 -31.05 29.03 -32.27
CA ARG A 4 -31.96 29.40 -31.15
C ARG A 4 -31.79 28.54 -29.87
N ALA A 5 -30.63 27.94 -29.70
CA ALA A 5 -30.29 27.15 -28.53
C ALA A 5 -29.69 28.05 -27.43
N GLU A 6 -29.82 27.62 -26.17
CA GLU A 6 -29.13 28.23 -25.06
C GLU A 6 -27.62 28.02 -25.22
N LEU A 7 -26.82 29.01 -24.78
CA LEU A 7 -25.38 28.90 -24.83
C LEU A 7 -24.93 27.92 -23.77
N PRO A 8 -24.03 26.96 -24.10
CA PRO A 8 -23.46 26.08 -23.13
C PRO A 8 -22.56 26.86 -22.15
N GLN A 9 -22.42 26.35 -20.96
CA GLN A 9 -21.41 26.82 -20.03
C GLN A 9 -20.03 26.28 -20.42
N TYR A 10 -19.02 27.14 -20.31
CA TYR A 10 -17.66 26.80 -20.66
C TYR A 10 -16.79 26.80 -19.37
N ALA A 11 -15.94 25.80 -19.24
CA ALA A 11 -14.95 25.72 -18.18
C ALA A 11 -13.60 25.30 -18.76
N HIS A 12 -12.52 25.73 -18.12
CA HIS A 12 -11.16 25.33 -18.43
C HIS A 12 -10.57 24.60 -17.25
N ILE A 13 -10.20 23.34 -17.45
CA ILE A 13 -9.44 22.58 -16.46
C ILE A 13 -7.96 22.95 -16.58
N PRO A 14 -7.24 23.13 -15.46
CA PRO A 14 -5.82 23.48 -15.48
C PRO A 14 -4.97 22.36 -16.14
N LEU A 15 -3.74 22.73 -16.51
CA LEU A 15 -2.81 21.76 -17.10
C LEU A 15 -2.36 20.74 -16.06
N LEU A 16 -2.22 19.50 -16.51
CA LEU A 16 -1.56 18.45 -15.78
C LEU A 16 -0.05 18.54 -15.99
N LEU A 17 0.69 18.75 -14.90
CA LEU A 17 2.14 18.82 -14.92
C LEU A 17 2.77 17.46 -14.57
N LYS A 18 3.95 17.20 -15.08
CA LYS A 18 4.76 16.00 -14.74
C LYS A 18 5.00 15.89 -13.25
N GLN A 19 5.15 14.66 -12.77
CA GLN A 19 5.55 14.40 -11.39
C GLN A 19 6.88 15.05 -11.06
N GLN A 20 7.86 14.95 -11.95
CA GLN A 20 9.19 15.54 -11.80
C GLN A 20 9.50 16.49 -12.94
N GLY A 21 10.23 17.56 -12.61
CA GLY A 21 10.66 18.56 -13.58
C GLY A 21 9.58 19.53 -14.03
N PRO A 22 9.91 20.48 -14.89
CA PRO A 22 8.98 21.43 -15.45
C PRO A 22 8.19 20.85 -16.62
N GLY A 23 7.02 21.44 -16.89
CA GLY A 23 6.29 21.21 -18.12
C GLY A 23 5.07 20.33 -17.99
N LYS A 24 4.27 20.32 -19.04
CA LYS A 24 3.03 19.58 -19.19
C LYS A 24 3.30 18.09 -19.28
N MET A 25 2.48 17.28 -18.62
CA MET A 25 2.46 15.83 -18.79
C MET A 25 2.08 15.45 -20.23
N SER A 26 2.80 14.51 -20.79
CA SER A 26 2.59 14.00 -22.14
C SER A 26 2.33 12.49 -22.11
N LYS A 27 1.81 11.92 -23.18
CA LYS A 27 1.55 10.47 -23.32
C LYS A 27 2.82 9.58 -23.19
N ARG A 28 4.01 10.18 -23.18
CA ARG A 28 5.30 9.47 -23.03
C ARG A 28 5.82 9.50 -21.60
N ASP A 29 5.20 10.27 -20.74
CA ASP A 29 5.61 10.37 -19.35
C ASP A 29 5.00 9.20 -18.56
N GLN A 30 5.76 8.64 -17.62
CA GLN A 30 5.29 7.57 -16.75
C GLN A 30 4.01 7.98 -16.00
N GLY A 31 3.07 7.07 -15.91
CA GLY A 31 1.78 7.30 -15.25
C GLY A 31 0.78 8.09 -16.09
N SER A 32 1.05 8.31 -17.39
CA SER A 32 0.14 9.03 -18.28
C SER A 32 -0.90 8.13 -18.95
N LEU A 33 -0.69 6.82 -18.94
CA LEU A 33 -1.57 5.85 -19.59
C LEU A 33 -2.34 5.05 -18.55
N ILE A 34 -3.63 4.88 -18.75
CA ILE A 34 -4.50 4.11 -17.84
C ILE A 34 -4.08 2.63 -17.79
N GLU A 35 -3.61 2.09 -18.89
CA GLU A 35 -3.12 0.71 -19.00
C GLU A 35 -1.91 0.42 -18.10
N GLU A 36 -1.17 1.44 -17.68
CA GLU A 36 -0.07 1.27 -16.72
C GLU A 36 -0.60 0.92 -15.33
N TYR A 37 -1.72 1.51 -14.94
CA TYR A 37 -2.36 1.24 -13.64
C TYR A 37 -3.06 -0.11 -13.64
N GLU A 38 -3.70 -0.48 -14.74
CA GLU A 38 -4.31 -1.80 -14.92
C GLU A 38 -3.26 -2.91 -14.78
N ARG A 39 -2.14 -2.80 -15.48
CA ARG A 39 -1.03 -3.78 -15.40
C ARG A 39 -0.41 -3.89 -14.01
N ARG A 40 -0.46 -2.82 -13.21
CA ARG A 40 0.02 -2.78 -11.83
C ARG A 40 -1.09 -3.10 -10.83
N TYR A 41 -2.24 -3.53 -11.31
CA TYR A 41 -3.39 -3.94 -10.50
C TYR A 41 -3.85 -2.85 -9.50
N PHE A 42 -3.85 -1.59 -9.94
CA PHE A 42 -4.55 -0.53 -9.22
C PHE A 42 -6.05 -0.70 -9.38
N LEU A 43 -6.82 -0.42 -8.34
CA LEU A 43 -8.27 -0.44 -8.41
C LEU A 43 -8.79 0.69 -9.30
N ALA A 44 -9.70 0.38 -10.22
CA ALA A 44 -10.28 1.36 -11.14
C ALA A 44 -10.95 2.52 -10.39
N ASP A 45 -11.61 2.24 -9.25
CA ASP A 45 -12.25 3.26 -8.42
C ASP A 45 -11.24 4.20 -7.78
N ALA A 46 -10.10 3.68 -7.31
CA ALA A 46 -9.02 4.50 -6.75
C ALA A 46 -8.39 5.41 -7.81
N VAL A 47 -8.10 4.86 -9.00
CA VAL A 47 -7.57 5.65 -10.13
C VAL A 47 -8.56 6.74 -10.53
N ARG A 48 -9.84 6.43 -10.64
CA ARG A 48 -10.91 7.37 -10.98
C ARG A 48 -11.04 8.47 -9.94
N ASN A 49 -11.06 8.12 -8.65
CA ASN A 49 -11.06 9.09 -7.56
C ASN A 49 -9.86 10.05 -7.66
N TYR A 50 -8.66 9.51 -7.81
CA TYR A 50 -7.44 10.31 -7.94
C TYR A 50 -7.49 11.26 -9.14
N LEU A 51 -7.92 10.77 -10.32
CA LEU A 51 -8.03 11.61 -11.53
C LEU A 51 -9.01 12.75 -11.36
N CYS A 52 -10.12 12.55 -10.65
CA CYS A 52 -11.07 13.62 -10.34
C CYS A 52 -10.43 14.73 -9.49
N LEU A 53 -9.54 14.38 -8.56
CA LEU A 53 -8.87 15.35 -7.69
C LEU A 53 -7.76 16.15 -8.40
N LEU A 54 -7.32 15.74 -9.58
CA LEU A 54 -6.25 16.44 -10.31
C LEU A 54 -6.64 17.82 -10.86
N GLY A 55 -7.91 18.14 -10.93
CA GLY A 55 -8.34 19.43 -11.45
C GLY A 55 -9.53 20.04 -10.70
N TRP A 56 -10.05 19.29 -9.73
CA TRP A 56 -11.22 19.66 -8.95
C TRP A 56 -11.01 19.32 -7.47
N SER A 57 -11.75 19.99 -6.59
CA SER A 57 -11.74 19.71 -5.15
C SER A 57 -13.15 19.90 -4.57
N PRO A 58 -13.63 18.99 -3.71
CA PRO A 58 -14.91 19.13 -3.02
C PRO A 58 -14.90 20.22 -1.92
N LYS A 59 -13.76 20.89 -1.70
CA LYS A 59 -13.56 21.96 -0.68
C LYS A 59 -13.82 21.54 0.77
N ASN A 60 -13.79 20.24 1.05
CA ASN A 60 -13.98 19.67 2.38
C ASN A 60 -12.78 18.84 2.87
N ASP A 61 -11.61 19.00 2.22
CA ASP A 61 -10.33 18.32 2.49
C ASP A 61 -10.39 16.78 2.43
N ARG A 62 -11.48 16.21 1.93
CA ARG A 62 -11.61 14.76 1.75
C ARG A 62 -10.96 14.35 0.44
N GLU A 63 -10.19 13.26 0.51
CA GLU A 63 -9.46 12.71 -0.64
C GLU A 63 -10.01 11.35 -1.09
N ILE A 64 -10.65 10.62 -0.19
CA ILE A 64 -11.31 9.34 -0.51
C ILE A 64 -12.78 9.61 -0.75
N LEU A 65 -13.19 9.53 -2.01
CA LEU A 65 -14.51 9.87 -2.48
C LEU A 65 -15.00 8.85 -3.51
N PRO A 66 -16.01 8.04 -3.19
CA PRO A 66 -16.68 7.21 -4.18
C PRO A 66 -17.24 8.03 -5.34
N ILE A 67 -17.29 7.44 -6.53
CA ILE A 67 -17.68 8.17 -7.75
C ILE A 67 -19.08 8.78 -7.66
N ASP A 68 -20.01 8.09 -7.02
CA ASP A 68 -21.39 8.59 -6.87
C ASP A 68 -21.42 9.86 -6.00
N GLU A 69 -20.57 9.93 -4.98
CA GLU A 69 -20.42 11.12 -4.16
C GLU A 69 -19.72 12.25 -4.92
N ILE A 70 -18.69 11.92 -5.72
CA ILE A 70 -18.04 12.91 -6.61
C ILE A 70 -19.06 13.54 -7.55
N ILE A 71 -19.94 12.73 -8.17
CA ILE A 71 -20.98 13.20 -9.07
C ILE A 71 -21.94 14.17 -8.36
N GLN A 72 -22.32 13.86 -7.10
CA GLN A 72 -23.21 14.70 -6.31
C GLN A 72 -22.57 16.04 -5.88
N LEU A 73 -21.28 16.00 -5.58
CA LEU A 73 -20.52 17.17 -5.09
C LEU A 73 -19.95 18.03 -6.23
N PHE A 74 -19.89 17.48 -7.44
CA PHE A 74 -19.24 18.16 -8.56
C PHE A 74 -19.99 19.44 -8.94
N ASP A 75 -19.25 20.55 -8.93
CA ASP A 75 -19.67 21.80 -9.54
C ASP A 75 -18.49 22.48 -10.25
N LEU A 76 -18.81 23.43 -11.12
CA LEU A 76 -17.81 24.18 -11.87
C LEU A 76 -16.97 25.11 -10.99
N THR A 77 -17.49 25.49 -9.84
CA THR A 77 -16.79 26.39 -8.89
C THR A 77 -15.71 25.65 -8.11
N GLY A 78 -15.79 24.32 -8.02
CA GLY A 78 -14.80 23.44 -7.45
C GLY A 78 -13.57 23.20 -8.34
N ILE A 79 -13.61 23.64 -9.62
CA ILE A 79 -12.47 23.51 -10.52
C ILE A 79 -11.32 24.39 -10.01
N ASN A 80 -10.14 23.78 -9.83
CA ASN A 80 -8.95 24.48 -9.37
C ASN A 80 -8.44 25.44 -10.46
N LYS A 81 -7.93 26.60 -10.04
CA LYS A 81 -7.32 27.59 -10.95
C LYS A 81 -5.86 27.30 -11.25
N ASN A 82 -5.18 26.60 -10.37
CA ASN A 82 -3.77 26.27 -10.48
C ASN A 82 -3.56 24.93 -11.20
N ASN A 83 -2.46 24.81 -11.94
CA ASN A 83 -2.08 23.57 -12.57
C ASN A 83 -1.90 22.46 -11.53
N ALA A 84 -2.47 21.29 -11.81
CA ALA A 84 -2.31 20.10 -10.99
C ALA A 84 -1.01 19.38 -11.36
N ARG A 85 -0.26 18.94 -10.35
CA ARG A 85 0.90 18.09 -10.56
C ARG A 85 0.53 16.64 -10.29
N PHE A 86 0.87 15.77 -11.24
CA PHE A 86 0.72 14.34 -11.02
C PHE A 86 1.58 13.89 -9.83
N ASP A 87 1.01 13.10 -8.92
CA ASP A 87 1.67 12.55 -7.75
C ASP A 87 1.30 11.07 -7.58
N GLU A 88 2.22 10.20 -7.98
CA GLU A 88 2.03 8.75 -7.89
C GLU A 88 1.95 8.28 -6.44
N LYS A 89 2.62 8.97 -5.50
CA LYS A 89 2.53 8.59 -4.08
C LYS A 89 1.12 8.82 -3.55
N LYS A 90 0.49 9.92 -3.96
CA LYS A 90 -0.89 10.22 -3.60
C LYS A 90 -1.85 9.21 -4.20
N LEU A 91 -1.66 8.83 -5.47
CA LEU A 91 -2.44 7.76 -6.09
C LEU A 91 -2.29 6.43 -5.34
N SER A 92 -1.05 6.05 -5.01
CA SER A 92 -0.78 4.83 -4.23
C SER A 92 -1.43 4.86 -2.85
N PHE A 93 -1.42 6.01 -2.17
CA PHE A 93 -2.11 6.20 -0.89
C PHE A 93 -3.63 5.98 -1.03
N ILE A 94 -4.26 6.64 -2.00
CA ILE A 94 -5.68 6.46 -2.28
C ILE A 94 -5.99 4.99 -2.59
N ASN A 95 -5.17 4.34 -3.43
CA ASN A 95 -5.37 2.94 -3.77
C ASN A 95 -5.25 2.01 -2.55
N THR A 96 -4.32 2.29 -1.64
CA THR A 96 -4.20 1.54 -0.38
C THR A 96 -5.49 1.61 0.44
N ASP A 97 -6.09 2.78 0.57
CA ASP A 97 -7.34 2.94 1.31
C ASP A 97 -8.52 2.21 0.65
N TYR A 98 -8.59 2.26 -0.69
CA TYR A 98 -9.58 1.46 -1.43
C TYR A 98 -9.37 -0.05 -1.27
N LEU A 99 -8.11 -0.54 -1.29
CA LEU A 99 -7.79 -1.96 -1.06
C LEU A 99 -8.21 -2.41 0.34
N ARG A 100 -7.93 -1.59 1.35
CA ARG A 100 -8.32 -1.86 2.74
C ARG A 100 -9.82 -1.91 2.95
N ALA A 101 -10.56 -1.08 2.23
CA ALA A 101 -12.01 -1.01 2.32
C ALA A 101 -12.73 -2.19 1.65
N LEU A 102 -12.04 -2.97 0.80
CA LEU A 102 -12.66 -4.13 0.15
C LEU A 102 -13.02 -5.22 1.18
N PRO A 103 -14.14 -5.95 0.98
CA PRO A 103 -14.34 -7.23 1.66
C PRO A 103 -13.15 -8.16 1.38
N LEU A 104 -12.73 -8.94 2.39
CA LEU A 104 -11.56 -9.83 2.25
C LEU A 104 -11.70 -10.82 1.10
N GLU A 105 -12.88 -11.37 0.90
CA GLU A 105 -13.19 -12.28 -0.21
C GLU A 105 -12.95 -11.62 -1.58
N THR A 106 -13.40 -10.35 -1.74
CA THR A 106 -13.18 -9.58 -2.97
C THR A 106 -11.70 -9.30 -3.18
N PHE A 107 -10.98 -8.90 -2.13
CA PHE A 107 -9.55 -8.69 -2.19
C PHE A 107 -8.82 -9.98 -2.58
N SER A 108 -9.13 -11.09 -1.93
CA SER A 108 -8.57 -12.41 -2.23
C SER A 108 -8.78 -12.79 -3.70
N TRP A 109 -10.00 -12.63 -4.21
CA TRP A 109 -10.30 -12.91 -5.61
C TRP A 109 -9.46 -12.07 -6.57
N LEU A 110 -9.31 -10.78 -6.31
CA LEU A 110 -8.49 -9.87 -7.12
C LEU A 110 -6.99 -10.21 -7.08
N CYS A 111 -6.51 -10.77 -5.98
CA CYS A 111 -5.10 -11.14 -5.80
C CYS A 111 -4.72 -12.44 -6.52
N ARG A 112 -5.66 -13.34 -6.77
CA ARG A 112 -5.41 -14.67 -7.34
C ARG A 112 -4.57 -14.67 -8.63
N PRO A 113 -4.82 -13.81 -9.64
CA PRO A 113 -4.00 -13.79 -10.84
C PRO A 113 -2.52 -13.51 -10.56
N VAL A 114 -2.24 -12.51 -9.74
CA VAL A 114 -0.86 -12.11 -9.38
C VAL A 114 -0.15 -13.19 -8.57
N LEU A 115 -0.86 -13.81 -7.63
CA LEU A 115 -0.33 -14.88 -6.81
C LEU A 115 -0.03 -16.13 -7.63
N ASN A 116 -0.91 -16.51 -8.55
CA ASN A 116 -0.70 -17.65 -9.45
C ASN A 116 0.49 -17.41 -10.40
N GLU A 117 0.62 -16.19 -10.94
CA GLU A 117 1.72 -15.81 -11.81
C GLU A 117 3.07 -15.84 -11.07
N SER A 118 3.08 -15.41 -9.82
CA SER A 118 4.29 -15.37 -8.99
C SER A 118 4.83 -16.75 -8.60
N LYS A 119 3.98 -17.79 -8.60
CA LYS A 119 4.29 -19.17 -8.19
C LYS A 119 4.87 -19.32 -6.78
N ILE A 120 4.62 -18.35 -5.90
CA ILE A 120 5.10 -18.39 -4.52
C ILE A 120 4.20 -19.22 -3.60
N ILE A 121 2.93 -19.41 -3.98
CA ILE A 121 1.96 -20.16 -3.20
C ILE A 121 2.04 -21.64 -3.60
N PRO A 122 2.18 -22.56 -2.63
CA PRO A 122 2.11 -24.00 -2.90
C PRO A 122 0.75 -24.40 -3.49
N GLU A 123 0.74 -25.42 -4.37
CA GLU A 123 -0.49 -25.90 -5.02
C GLU A 123 -1.56 -26.39 -4.03
N ASN A 124 -1.13 -26.88 -2.87
CA ASN A 124 -1.98 -27.44 -1.81
C ASN A 124 -1.98 -26.56 -0.55
N VAL A 125 -1.91 -25.24 -0.72
CA VAL A 125 -2.02 -24.30 0.40
C VAL A 125 -3.38 -24.44 1.08
N ASP A 126 -3.39 -24.38 2.40
CA ASP A 126 -4.60 -24.26 3.18
C ASP A 126 -5.27 -22.91 2.89
N GLU A 127 -6.55 -22.94 2.52
CA GLU A 127 -7.27 -21.73 2.10
C GLU A 127 -7.49 -20.76 3.28
N ASP A 128 -7.73 -21.27 4.49
CA ASP A 128 -7.93 -20.42 5.66
C ASP A 128 -6.61 -19.72 6.03
N PHE A 129 -5.51 -20.44 5.96
CA PHE A 129 -4.17 -19.86 6.12
C PHE A 129 -3.88 -18.79 5.06
N LEU A 130 -4.20 -19.05 3.80
CA LEU A 130 -4.04 -18.05 2.74
C LEU A 130 -4.88 -16.79 3.02
N GLN A 131 -6.12 -16.93 3.48
CA GLN A 131 -6.97 -15.79 3.83
C GLN A 131 -6.38 -14.98 4.98
N ASP A 132 -5.78 -15.60 5.98
CA ASP A 132 -5.10 -14.91 7.08
C ASP A 132 -3.88 -14.14 6.61
N VAL A 133 -3.05 -14.75 5.75
CA VAL A 133 -1.91 -14.07 5.12
C VAL A 133 -2.37 -12.86 4.31
N LEU A 134 -3.41 -13.01 3.49
CA LEU A 134 -3.94 -11.92 2.68
C LEU A 134 -4.52 -10.78 3.54
N ARG A 135 -5.16 -11.11 4.65
CA ARG A 135 -5.66 -10.11 5.62
C ARG A 135 -4.53 -9.25 6.17
N ILE A 136 -3.41 -9.87 6.55
CA ILE A 136 -2.23 -9.17 7.07
C ILE A 136 -1.57 -8.32 5.98
N CYS A 137 -1.36 -8.91 4.79
CA CYS A 137 -0.67 -8.24 3.70
C CYS A 137 -1.46 -7.07 3.10
N ARG A 138 -2.80 -7.14 3.09
CA ARG A 138 -3.69 -6.07 2.61
C ARG A 138 -3.40 -4.72 3.25
N GLU A 139 -3.03 -4.71 4.53
CA GLU A 139 -2.71 -3.47 5.26
C GLU A 139 -1.39 -2.81 4.80
N LYS A 140 -0.56 -3.51 4.06
CA LYS A 140 0.79 -3.08 3.67
C LYS A 140 0.92 -2.69 2.20
N VAL A 141 0.19 -3.37 1.32
CA VAL A 141 0.34 -3.20 -0.13
C VAL A 141 -0.28 -1.90 -0.63
N ARG A 142 0.38 -1.29 -1.61
CA ARG A 142 -0.10 -0.08 -2.30
C ARG A 142 -0.78 -0.39 -3.63
N SER A 143 -0.40 -1.54 -4.22
CA SER A 143 -1.06 -2.16 -5.35
C SER A 143 -0.97 -3.67 -5.19
N ILE A 144 -1.85 -4.42 -5.85
CA ILE A 144 -1.85 -5.89 -5.76
C ILE A 144 -0.57 -6.48 -6.37
N GLU A 145 0.05 -5.79 -7.32
CA GLU A 145 1.36 -6.15 -7.88
C GLU A 145 2.44 -6.38 -6.82
N GLU A 146 2.38 -5.61 -5.71
CA GLU A 146 3.37 -5.72 -4.63
C GLU A 146 3.16 -6.93 -3.73
N LEU A 147 1.98 -7.55 -3.77
CA LEU A 147 1.57 -8.60 -2.84
C LEU A 147 2.54 -9.79 -2.75
N PRO A 148 3.08 -10.34 -3.86
CA PRO A 148 4.03 -11.45 -3.77
C PRO A 148 5.24 -11.13 -2.89
N GLY A 149 5.75 -9.91 -2.96
CA GLY A 149 6.88 -9.47 -2.14
C GLY A 149 6.57 -9.38 -0.65
N TYR A 150 5.28 -9.16 -0.29
CA TYR A 150 4.85 -9.07 1.10
C TYR A 150 4.44 -10.41 1.70
N CYS A 151 4.03 -11.38 0.89
CA CYS A 151 3.53 -12.64 1.39
C CYS A 151 4.49 -13.84 1.19
N ALA A 152 5.58 -13.68 0.43
CA ALA A 152 6.49 -14.77 0.10
C ALA A 152 7.01 -15.52 1.34
N TYR A 153 7.41 -14.82 2.38
CA TYR A 153 7.99 -15.40 3.59
C TYR A 153 7.01 -16.27 4.41
N PHE A 154 5.72 -16.21 4.11
CA PHE A 154 4.74 -17.13 4.71
C PHE A 154 4.74 -18.51 4.06
N PHE A 155 5.29 -18.62 2.85
CA PHE A 155 5.20 -19.84 2.01
C PHE A 155 6.56 -20.44 1.68
N THR A 156 7.66 -19.74 1.93
CA THR A 156 9.01 -20.23 1.65
C THR A 156 10.02 -19.69 2.66
N ASP A 157 10.96 -20.56 3.03
CA ASP A 157 12.12 -20.18 3.83
C ASP A 157 13.25 -19.56 2.98
N GLU A 158 13.12 -19.65 1.64
CA GLU A 158 14.08 -19.09 0.70
C GLU A 158 13.71 -17.65 0.31
N TYR A 159 14.10 -16.69 1.13
CA TYR A 159 13.92 -15.28 0.83
C TYR A 159 15.25 -14.51 0.95
N SER A 160 15.39 -13.46 0.16
CA SER A 160 16.57 -12.61 0.19
C SER A 160 16.45 -11.57 1.29
N ILE A 161 17.53 -11.36 2.04
CA ILE A 161 17.61 -10.30 3.03
C ILE A 161 17.94 -8.97 2.33
N ASN A 162 17.16 -7.94 2.58
CA ASN A 162 17.42 -6.60 2.09
C ASN A 162 18.65 -6.01 2.78
N GLU A 163 19.76 -5.89 2.05
CA GLU A 163 21.04 -5.43 2.58
C GLU A 163 20.99 -4.01 3.14
N LYS A 164 20.18 -3.11 2.56
CA LYS A 164 20.02 -1.74 3.09
C LYS A 164 19.29 -1.76 4.44
N ALA A 165 18.27 -2.59 4.57
CA ALA A 165 17.54 -2.77 5.82
C ALA A 165 18.45 -3.38 6.89
N LYS A 166 19.20 -4.43 6.55
CA LYS A 166 20.20 -5.06 7.41
C LYS A 166 21.23 -4.06 7.92
N GLN A 167 21.87 -3.30 7.02
CA GLN A 167 22.83 -2.29 7.40
C GLN A 167 22.25 -1.21 8.31
N LYS A 168 21.00 -0.80 8.11
CA LYS A 168 20.33 0.19 8.96
C LYS A 168 20.08 -0.34 10.36
N ILE A 169 19.65 -1.60 10.48
CA ILE A 169 19.36 -2.26 11.75
C ILE A 169 20.67 -2.51 12.51
N PHE A 170 21.70 -3.03 11.83
CA PHE A 170 22.99 -3.35 12.46
C PHE A 170 23.85 -2.14 12.82
N LYS A 171 23.44 -0.92 12.42
CA LYS A 171 24.07 0.33 12.89
C LYS A 171 23.64 0.75 14.30
N LYS A 172 22.58 0.15 14.84
CA LYS A 172 21.99 0.55 16.12
C LYS A 172 21.96 -0.64 17.08
N GLY A 173 22.60 -0.48 18.22
CA GLY A 173 22.57 -1.49 19.28
C GLY A 173 23.24 -2.81 18.91
N ASP A 174 22.78 -3.90 19.53
CA ASP A 174 23.21 -5.27 19.25
C ASP A 174 22.02 -6.12 18.78
N PRO A 175 21.70 -6.09 17.48
CA PRO A 175 20.54 -6.83 16.94
C PRO A 175 20.68 -8.35 17.07
N LEU A 176 21.91 -8.90 17.09
CA LEU A 176 22.12 -10.34 17.26
C LEU A 176 21.81 -10.78 18.69
N ALA A 177 22.25 -10.00 19.69
CA ALA A 177 21.87 -10.28 21.07
C ALA A 177 20.35 -10.25 21.24
N ARG A 178 19.68 -9.23 20.66
CA ARG A 178 18.21 -9.10 20.71
C ARG A 178 17.48 -10.26 20.03
N LEU A 179 17.98 -10.74 18.91
CA LEU A 179 17.43 -11.93 18.23
C LEU A 179 17.58 -13.19 19.07
N ASN A 180 18.74 -13.39 19.71
CA ASN A 180 18.97 -14.54 20.59
C ASN A 180 18.08 -14.50 21.83
N GLU A 181 17.87 -13.31 22.42
CA GLU A 181 16.98 -13.12 23.57
C GLU A 181 15.52 -13.44 23.20
N ILE A 182 15.04 -12.97 22.05
CA ILE A 182 13.70 -13.35 21.54
C ILE A 182 13.63 -14.85 21.31
N LEU A 183 14.58 -15.43 20.59
CA LEU A 183 14.58 -16.86 20.26
C LEU A 183 14.48 -17.70 21.53
N SER A 184 15.35 -17.44 22.52
CA SER A 184 15.34 -18.16 23.80
C SER A 184 14.01 -18.00 24.55
N SER A 185 13.38 -16.84 24.46
CA SER A 185 12.08 -16.60 25.10
C SER A 185 10.94 -17.35 24.38
N ILE A 186 10.96 -17.32 23.05
CA ILE A 186 9.94 -17.97 22.21
C ILE A 186 9.99 -19.50 22.33
N GLU A 187 11.19 -20.09 22.41
CA GLU A 187 11.38 -21.54 22.57
C GLU A 187 10.74 -22.11 23.84
N THR A 188 10.46 -21.26 24.83
CA THR A 188 9.84 -21.64 26.11
C THR A 188 8.33 -21.39 26.16
N LEU A 189 7.72 -20.85 25.09
CA LEU A 189 6.29 -20.56 25.05
C LEU A 189 5.48 -21.80 24.65
N ASP A 190 4.42 -22.06 25.41
CA ASP A 190 3.44 -23.09 25.09
C ASP A 190 2.37 -22.58 24.09
N ASP A 191 2.23 -21.26 23.95
CA ASP A 191 1.24 -20.59 23.08
C ASP A 191 1.88 -19.42 22.33
N PHE A 192 1.57 -19.32 21.03
CA PHE A 192 2.05 -18.32 20.08
C PHE A 192 0.98 -17.28 19.74
N SER A 193 0.03 -17.02 20.62
CA SER A 193 -0.95 -15.96 20.42
C SER A 193 -0.28 -14.58 20.40
N GLU A 194 -0.90 -13.65 19.68
CA GLU A 194 -0.44 -12.26 19.55
C GLU A 194 -0.20 -11.63 20.92
N GLU A 195 -1.14 -11.83 21.86
CA GLU A 195 -1.06 -11.30 23.22
C GLU A 195 0.18 -11.80 23.99
N ILE A 196 0.50 -13.09 23.87
CA ILE A 196 1.67 -13.67 24.55
C ILE A 196 2.98 -13.18 23.93
N LEU A 197 3.03 -13.09 22.58
CA LEU A 197 4.21 -12.57 21.89
C LEU A 197 4.45 -11.09 22.21
N GLU A 198 3.41 -10.26 22.28
CA GLU A 198 3.53 -8.86 22.71
C GLU A 198 4.06 -8.74 24.14
N LYS A 199 3.47 -9.46 25.10
CA LYS A 199 3.94 -9.48 26.49
C LYS A 199 5.39 -9.94 26.62
N THR A 200 5.81 -10.91 25.81
CA THR A 200 7.18 -11.39 25.78
C THR A 200 8.13 -10.28 25.35
N VAL A 201 7.82 -9.58 24.26
CA VAL A 201 8.62 -8.44 23.78
C VAL A 201 8.62 -7.31 24.82
N GLU A 202 7.48 -6.97 25.43
CA GLU A 202 7.41 -5.96 26.50
C GLU A 202 8.30 -6.31 27.69
N SER A 203 8.24 -7.56 28.16
CA SER A 203 9.09 -8.05 29.26
C SER A 203 10.58 -7.90 28.95
N LEU A 204 10.98 -8.26 27.74
CA LEU A 204 12.36 -8.10 27.28
C LEU A 204 12.78 -6.64 27.21
N THR A 205 11.92 -5.74 26.75
CA THR A 205 12.20 -4.29 26.69
C THR A 205 12.42 -3.70 28.08
N VAL A 206 11.60 -4.10 29.04
CA VAL A 206 11.74 -3.67 30.44
C VAL A 206 13.03 -4.21 31.07
N THR A 207 13.29 -5.51 30.89
CA THR A 207 14.46 -6.20 31.47
C THR A 207 15.78 -5.56 30.98
N HIS A 208 15.87 -5.23 29.71
CA HIS A 208 17.08 -4.69 29.10
C HIS A 208 17.10 -3.16 28.97
N ASN A 209 16.01 -2.48 29.40
CA ASN A 209 15.87 -1.02 29.33
C ASN A 209 16.10 -0.47 27.91
N VAL A 210 15.48 -1.09 26.92
CA VAL A 210 15.58 -0.72 25.50
C VAL A 210 14.19 -0.48 24.89
N SER A 211 14.14 0.09 23.71
CA SER A 211 12.86 0.27 22.98
C SER A 211 12.38 -1.03 22.33
N SER A 212 11.07 -1.21 22.19
CA SER A 212 10.50 -2.36 21.48
C SER A 212 11.01 -2.49 20.04
N GLY A 213 11.32 -1.35 19.39
CA GLY A 213 11.90 -1.34 18.05
C GLY A 213 13.25 -2.06 17.94
N GLU A 214 14.02 -2.16 19.03
CA GLU A 214 15.29 -2.88 19.03
C GLU A 214 15.10 -4.40 18.96
N TYR A 215 13.92 -4.90 19.33
CA TYR A 215 13.53 -6.30 19.18
C TYR A 215 12.75 -6.53 17.89
N ILE A 216 11.74 -5.69 17.62
CA ILE A 216 10.81 -5.89 16.51
C ILE A 216 11.50 -5.75 15.13
N HIS A 217 12.39 -4.76 14.97
CA HIS A 217 13.04 -4.57 13.67
C HIS A 217 13.99 -5.71 13.26
N PRO A 218 14.88 -6.20 14.15
CA PRO A 218 15.69 -7.36 13.84
C PRO A 218 14.86 -8.64 13.62
N ALA A 219 13.83 -8.88 14.44
CA ALA A 219 12.95 -10.03 14.30
C ALA A 219 12.21 -10.01 12.95
N ARG A 220 11.66 -8.85 12.58
CA ARG A 220 10.99 -8.68 11.29
C ARG A 220 11.94 -8.92 10.12
N LEU A 221 13.16 -8.39 10.17
CA LEU A 221 14.16 -8.64 9.14
C LEU A 221 14.52 -10.13 9.04
N ALA A 222 14.67 -10.81 10.18
CA ALA A 222 14.99 -12.23 10.22
C ALA A 222 13.88 -13.11 9.64
N VAL A 223 12.60 -12.76 9.88
CA VAL A 223 11.44 -13.55 9.42
C VAL A 223 11.06 -13.24 7.98
N SER A 224 11.11 -11.97 7.57
CA SER A 224 10.57 -11.53 6.26
C SER A 224 11.63 -11.08 5.25
N GLY A 225 12.90 -11.02 5.65
CA GLY A 225 13.98 -10.48 4.81
C GLY A 225 13.93 -8.97 4.63
N THR A 226 12.92 -8.28 5.17
CA THR A 226 12.71 -6.83 5.00
C THR A 226 12.49 -6.14 6.36
N ASN A 227 12.44 -4.81 6.37
CA ASN A 227 12.12 -4.02 7.57
C ASN A 227 10.73 -3.35 7.47
N VAL A 228 9.90 -3.82 6.59
CA VAL A 228 8.56 -3.26 6.30
C VAL A 228 7.49 -4.04 7.03
#